data_0c7a579a2a017176f69aa0e6a327b6c1
#
_entry.id   0c7a579a2a017176f69aa0e6a327b6c1
#
_cell.length_a   1.000
_cell.length_b   1.000
_cell.length_c   1.000
_cell.angle_alpha   90.00
_cell.angle_beta   90.00
_cell.angle_gamma   90.00
#
_symmetry.space_group_name_H-M   'P 1'
#
loop_
_entity.id
_entity.type
_entity.pdbx_description
1 polymer ?
#
loop_
_entity_poly.entity_id
_entity_poly.type
_entity_poly.pdbx_seq_one_letter_code
_entity_poly.pdbx_strand_id
1 'polypeptide(L)'
;MTTATDSLRFAPADADSRPLHLVPEAAAATVLAALPPAQARWAAAQGFSGASGQLCLLPGADGTQQAALFGLGGPEALARNRFALARAAEGLPEGDWHLEGDLTQQQAQEAALGWLLAGYRFARYKSAKPLKARLKCPAGVDNARVEAIAQGEWLTRDLINTPASDMGPDELEAAFLALADAFGAETRVIRGDRLLEENLPMIHAVGRASPRAPRLLDLRWGGTGPRLTLVGKGVCFDTGGLDLKPAASMGLMKKDMGGAATVMGLARMIMALGVPVRLRVLVPAVENAVAGNAFRPQDVLTSRKGLTVEVNNTDAEGRLVLADALALADEETPDLLICMATLTGAARVALGPDLPPFYTDDDALAAALAGAAARVADPLWRMPFWAPYEPLIEPAIADLDNAPSGGMAGSITAALFLRRFVTATARFAHFDIYGWQPTAAPARPKGGVGQGARALLEALPEVLGL
;
A
#
# COMPACT_ATOMS: atom_id res chain seq x y z
N MET A 1 -2.18 -20.12 6.73
CA MET A 1 -2.92 -18.85 6.75
C MET A 1 -4.36 -19.15 7.10
N THR A 2 -4.81 -18.86 8.31
CA THR A 2 -6.16 -19.14 8.79
C THR A 2 -7.11 -18.15 8.11
N THR A 3 -8.10 -18.67 7.48
CA THR A 3 -9.10 -18.06 6.62
C THR A 3 -9.92 -16.97 7.34
N ALA A 4 -9.45 -15.72 7.25
CA ALA A 4 -10.29 -14.54 7.51
C ALA A 4 -11.16 -14.19 6.28
N THR A 5 -11.41 -15.17 5.40
CA THR A 5 -12.09 -14.98 4.12
C THR A 5 -13.57 -14.60 4.27
N ASP A 6 -14.22 -14.99 5.33
CA ASP A 6 -15.65 -14.70 5.52
C ASP A 6 -15.94 -13.24 5.88
N SER A 7 -14.98 -12.54 6.49
CA SER A 7 -15.12 -11.11 6.85
C SER A 7 -14.81 -10.14 5.69
N LEU A 8 -14.33 -10.66 4.55
CA LEU A 8 -14.00 -9.89 3.34
C LEU A 8 -15.12 -9.91 2.29
N ARG A 9 -16.30 -10.41 2.64
CA ARG A 9 -17.43 -10.49 1.72
C ARG A 9 -18.60 -9.66 2.24
N PHE A 10 -19.32 -9.14 1.30
CA PHE A 10 -20.63 -8.54 1.59
C PHE A 10 -21.63 -9.60 2.05
N ALA A 11 -22.68 -9.17 2.75
CA ALA A 11 -23.82 -9.99 3.02
C ALA A 11 -24.50 -10.39 1.70
N PRO A 12 -25.17 -11.58 1.61
CA PRO A 12 -25.95 -11.96 0.45
C PRO A 12 -26.96 -10.88 0.06
N ALA A 13 -27.21 -10.70 -1.24
CA ALA A 13 -28.11 -9.66 -1.72
C ALA A 13 -29.58 -9.87 -1.24
N ASP A 14 -29.98 -11.11 -1.02
CA ASP A 14 -31.28 -11.54 -0.53
C ASP A 14 -31.37 -11.65 1.01
N ALA A 15 -30.27 -11.41 1.73
CA ALA A 15 -30.27 -11.47 3.19
C ALA A 15 -31.25 -10.46 3.78
N ASP A 16 -31.95 -10.85 4.84
CA ASP A 16 -32.70 -9.91 5.69
C ASP A 16 -31.72 -8.97 6.37
N SER A 17 -31.94 -7.66 6.25
CA SER A 17 -30.95 -6.66 6.69
C SER A 17 -31.62 -5.43 7.30
N ARG A 18 -30.94 -4.87 8.29
CA ARG A 18 -31.40 -3.68 9.01
C ARG A 18 -30.88 -2.40 8.34
N PRO A 19 -31.65 -1.32 8.31
CA PRO A 19 -31.22 -0.06 7.74
C PRO A 19 -30.21 0.65 8.65
N LEU A 20 -29.16 1.16 8.03
CA LEU A 20 -28.23 2.14 8.58
C LEU A 20 -28.47 3.48 7.86
N HIS A 21 -29.22 4.36 8.52
CA HIS A 21 -29.53 5.68 7.97
C HIS A 21 -28.31 6.58 8.06
N LEU A 22 -27.87 7.10 6.91
CA LEU A 22 -26.76 8.03 6.79
C LEU A 22 -27.28 9.46 6.91
N VAL A 23 -26.84 10.17 7.95
CA VAL A 23 -27.44 11.45 8.33
C VAL A 23 -26.40 12.58 8.25
N PRO A 24 -26.44 13.43 7.21
CA PRO A 24 -25.70 14.69 7.24
C PRO A 24 -26.14 15.58 8.41
N GLU A 25 -25.22 16.31 9.01
CA GLU A 25 -25.52 17.19 10.14
C GLU A 25 -26.68 18.16 9.84
N ALA A 26 -26.67 18.76 8.65
CA ALA A 26 -27.72 19.68 8.20
C ALA A 26 -29.11 19.03 8.05
N ALA A 27 -29.17 17.70 7.84
CA ALA A 27 -30.42 16.95 7.69
C ALA A 27 -30.90 16.29 8.99
N ALA A 28 -30.12 16.36 10.07
CA ALA A 28 -30.39 15.60 11.30
C ALA A 28 -31.81 15.88 11.87
N ALA A 29 -32.22 17.14 11.95
CA ALA A 29 -33.54 17.51 12.46
C ALA A 29 -34.69 16.91 11.62
N THR A 30 -34.56 16.95 10.29
CA THR A 30 -35.55 16.41 9.35
C THR A 30 -35.64 14.89 9.46
N VAL A 31 -34.48 14.20 9.50
CA VAL A 31 -34.43 12.74 9.63
C VAL A 31 -35.03 12.31 10.97
N LEU A 32 -34.69 12.97 12.08
CA LEU A 32 -35.26 12.67 13.40
C LEU A 32 -36.76 12.88 13.44
N ALA A 33 -37.30 13.92 12.80
CA ALA A 33 -38.73 14.18 12.71
C ALA A 33 -39.52 13.13 11.90
N ALA A 34 -38.83 12.47 10.95
CA ALA A 34 -39.42 11.40 10.12
C ALA A 34 -39.43 10.03 10.81
N LEU A 35 -38.67 9.86 11.90
CA LEU A 35 -38.65 8.59 12.65
C LEU A 35 -39.98 8.34 13.42
N PRO A 36 -40.26 7.06 13.72
CA PRO A 36 -41.32 6.75 14.70
C PRO A 36 -41.11 7.52 16.01
N PRO A 37 -42.17 8.05 16.67
CA PRO A 37 -42.01 8.97 17.81
C PRO A 37 -41.17 8.42 18.97
N ALA A 38 -41.18 7.11 19.19
CA ALA A 38 -40.34 6.47 20.22
C ALA A 38 -38.85 6.52 19.85
N GLN A 39 -38.51 6.22 18.59
CA GLN A 39 -37.13 6.26 18.09
C GLN A 39 -36.60 7.70 18.01
N ALA A 40 -37.45 8.65 17.60
CA ALA A 40 -37.06 10.09 17.59
C ALA A 40 -36.70 10.58 19.00
N ARG A 41 -37.55 10.26 20.01
CA ARG A 41 -37.22 10.60 21.41
C ARG A 41 -35.99 9.91 21.93
N TRP A 42 -35.78 8.65 21.55
CA TRP A 42 -34.56 7.89 21.89
C TRP A 42 -33.32 8.53 21.32
N ALA A 43 -33.30 8.82 20.02
CA ALA A 43 -32.15 9.44 19.35
C ALA A 43 -31.85 10.84 19.92
N ALA A 44 -32.89 11.64 20.22
CA ALA A 44 -32.74 12.95 20.87
C ALA A 44 -32.16 12.81 22.29
N ALA A 45 -32.61 11.81 23.07
CA ALA A 45 -32.08 11.56 24.41
C ALA A 45 -30.62 11.09 24.39
N GLN A 46 -30.16 10.41 23.29
CA GLN A 46 -28.77 10.06 23.05
C GLN A 46 -27.95 11.24 22.49
N GLY A 47 -28.54 12.42 22.32
CA GLY A 47 -27.89 13.61 21.77
C GLY A 47 -27.47 13.47 20.31
N PHE A 48 -28.17 12.66 19.51
CA PHE A 48 -27.85 12.49 18.10
C PHE A 48 -28.09 13.78 17.32
N SER A 49 -27.05 14.29 16.69
CA SER A 49 -27.05 15.54 15.93
C SER A 49 -26.59 15.38 14.47
N GLY A 50 -26.24 14.17 14.03
CA GLY A 50 -25.64 13.92 12.74
C GLY A 50 -24.14 14.27 12.65
N ALA A 51 -23.49 14.56 13.78
CA ALA A 51 -22.05 14.84 13.83
C ALA A 51 -21.23 13.65 13.31
N SER A 52 -20.10 13.95 12.66
CA SER A 52 -19.28 12.94 11.97
C SER A 52 -18.86 11.78 12.89
N GLY A 53 -19.24 10.56 12.50
CA GLY A 53 -18.93 9.33 13.23
C GLY A 53 -19.82 9.03 14.41
N GLN A 54 -20.84 9.82 14.66
CA GLN A 54 -21.84 9.56 15.71
C GLN A 54 -22.73 8.38 15.28
N LEU A 55 -22.78 7.34 16.10
CA LEU A 55 -23.62 6.16 15.89
C LEU A 55 -24.73 6.11 16.95
N CYS A 56 -25.97 5.95 16.53
CA CYS A 56 -27.12 5.78 17.42
C CYS A 56 -27.93 4.55 16.99
N LEU A 57 -28.02 3.56 17.87
CA LEU A 57 -28.79 2.35 17.66
C LEU A 57 -30.27 2.63 17.96
N LEU A 58 -31.18 2.25 17.06
CA LEU A 58 -32.59 2.50 17.20
C LEU A 58 -33.34 1.21 17.63
N PRO A 59 -33.98 1.20 18.83
CA PRO A 59 -34.74 0.05 19.29
C PRO A 59 -36.10 -0.06 18.59
N GLY A 60 -36.57 -1.30 18.43
CA GLY A 60 -37.94 -1.61 18.11
C GLY A 60 -38.87 -1.55 19.33
N ALA A 61 -40.14 -1.74 19.09
CA ALA A 61 -41.17 -1.73 20.17
C ALA A 61 -40.97 -2.89 21.18
N ASP A 62 -40.35 -3.97 20.74
CA ASP A 62 -40.02 -5.16 21.54
C ASP A 62 -38.63 -5.09 22.19
N GLY A 63 -37.91 -3.95 22.06
CA GLY A 63 -36.56 -3.76 22.57
C GLY A 63 -35.46 -4.39 21.70
N THR A 64 -35.81 -5.09 20.63
CA THR A 64 -34.80 -5.56 19.64
C THR A 64 -34.28 -4.39 18.85
N GLN A 65 -33.08 -4.54 18.30
CA GLN A 65 -32.47 -3.50 17.48
C GLN A 65 -32.99 -3.60 16.05
N GLN A 66 -33.65 -2.55 15.56
CA GLN A 66 -34.25 -2.54 14.23
C GLN A 66 -33.50 -1.73 13.20
N ALA A 67 -32.84 -0.65 13.60
CA ALA A 67 -32.13 0.27 12.72
C ALA A 67 -30.97 0.95 13.43
N ALA A 68 -30.20 1.75 12.70
CA ALA A 68 -29.21 2.65 13.29
C ALA A 68 -29.12 3.97 12.49
N LEU A 69 -28.70 5.03 13.16
CA LEU A 69 -28.34 6.30 12.54
C LEU A 69 -26.82 6.45 12.57
N PHE A 70 -26.23 6.92 11.50
CA PHE A 70 -24.82 7.28 11.43
C PHE A 70 -24.64 8.71 10.94
N GLY A 71 -24.03 9.56 11.77
CA GLY A 71 -23.74 10.94 11.46
C GLY A 71 -22.59 11.08 10.47
N LEU A 72 -22.84 11.73 9.36
CA LEU A 72 -21.82 12.04 8.34
C LEU A 72 -21.05 13.34 8.66
N GLY A 73 -21.61 14.20 9.52
CA GLY A 73 -21.13 15.56 9.75
C GLY A 73 -21.42 16.50 8.58
N GLY A 74 -20.75 17.66 8.57
CA GLY A 74 -20.80 18.60 7.49
C GLY A 74 -19.75 18.32 6.38
N PRO A 75 -19.76 19.10 5.26
CA PRO A 75 -18.85 18.88 4.13
C PRO A 75 -17.37 18.88 4.50
N GLU A 76 -16.95 19.76 5.41
CA GLU A 76 -15.55 19.80 5.87
C GLU A 76 -15.16 18.54 6.65
N ALA A 77 -16.06 18.00 7.47
CA ALA A 77 -15.82 16.79 8.22
C ALA A 77 -15.71 15.58 7.28
N LEU A 78 -16.54 15.50 6.25
CA LEU A 78 -16.45 14.49 5.20
C LEU A 78 -15.14 14.56 4.42
N ALA A 79 -14.69 15.77 4.06
CA ALA A 79 -13.43 15.97 3.36
C ALA A 79 -12.22 15.52 4.19
N ARG A 80 -12.24 15.75 5.51
CA ARG A 80 -11.16 15.38 6.45
C ARG A 80 -11.19 13.91 6.87
N ASN A 81 -12.37 13.30 6.92
CA ASN A 81 -12.58 11.95 7.44
C ASN A 81 -13.08 11.00 6.36
N ARG A 82 -12.27 10.82 5.31
CA ARG A 82 -12.55 9.78 4.31
C ARG A 82 -12.67 8.41 5.00
N PHE A 83 -13.51 7.55 4.45
CA PHE A 83 -13.84 6.24 5.05
C PHE A 83 -14.53 6.32 6.43
N ALA A 84 -15.20 7.43 6.78
CA ALA A 84 -15.84 7.60 8.09
C ALA A 84 -16.80 6.44 8.43
N LEU A 85 -17.46 5.85 7.43
CA LEU A 85 -18.42 4.75 7.60
C LEU A 85 -17.78 3.46 8.14
N ALA A 86 -16.46 3.31 8.06
CA ALA A 86 -15.75 2.20 8.70
C ALA A 86 -15.99 2.15 10.22
N ARG A 87 -16.22 3.31 10.87
CA ARG A 87 -16.58 3.38 12.30
C ARG A 87 -17.96 2.76 12.59
N ALA A 88 -18.90 2.89 11.65
CA ALA A 88 -20.18 2.21 11.79
C ALA A 88 -20.02 0.69 11.81
N ALA A 89 -19.22 0.15 10.89
CA ALA A 89 -18.91 -1.28 10.85
C ALA A 89 -18.37 -1.81 12.19
N GLU A 90 -17.51 -1.02 12.86
CA GLU A 90 -16.91 -1.39 14.15
C GLU A 90 -17.87 -1.30 15.33
N GLY A 91 -18.85 -0.37 15.29
CA GLY A 91 -19.78 -0.08 16.37
C GLY A 91 -21.11 -0.83 16.29
N LEU A 92 -21.46 -1.36 15.12
CA LEU A 92 -22.73 -2.06 14.93
C LEU A 92 -22.68 -3.49 15.52
N PRO A 93 -23.80 -3.96 16.07
CA PRO A 93 -23.92 -5.33 16.53
C PRO A 93 -24.04 -6.32 15.37
N GLU A 94 -23.99 -7.59 15.72
CA GLU A 94 -24.10 -8.71 14.80
C GLU A 94 -25.35 -8.64 13.92
N GLY A 95 -25.18 -8.93 12.64
CA GLY A 95 -26.21 -9.03 11.64
C GLY A 95 -25.88 -8.32 10.34
N ASP A 96 -26.82 -8.40 9.42
CA ASP A 96 -26.68 -7.81 8.09
C ASP A 96 -27.32 -6.41 8.07
N TRP A 97 -26.63 -5.49 7.40
CA TRP A 97 -26.99 -4.08 7.34
C TRP A 97 -27.02 -3.60 5.88
N HIS A 98 -27.86 -2.64 5.58
CA HIS A 98 -27.84 -1.91 4.31
C HIS A 98 -27.82 -0.40 4.58
N LEU A 99 -27.24 0.35 3.63
CA LEU A 99 -27.16 1.80 3.74
C LEU A 99 -28.47 2.43 3.24
N GLU A 100 -29.00 3.39 3.99
CA GLU A 100 -30.09 4.26 3.57
C GLU A 100 -29.65 5.72 3.65
N GLY A 101 -29.85 6.46 2.56
CA GLY A 101 -29.49 7.87 2.40
C GLY A 101 -28.94 8.16 1.00
N ASP A 102 -28.88 9.42 0.68
CA ASP A 102 -28.39 9.88 -0.61
C ASP A 102 -26.85 9.85 -0.65
N LEU A 103 -26.31 8.88 -1.35
CA LEU A 103 -24.87 8.76 -1.64
C LEU A 103 -24.63 8.91 -3.13
N THR A 104 -23.62 9.70 -3.49
CA THR A 104 -23.06 9.62 -4.84
C THR A 104 -22.45 8.23 -5.04
N GLN A 105 -22.29 7.80 -6.29
CA GLN A 105 -21.65 6.51 -6.61
C GLN A 105 -20.25 6.40 -5.99
N GLN A 106 -19.47 7.47 -6.02
CA GLN A 106 -18.14 7.53 -5.40
C GLN A 106 -18.22 7.33 -3.88
N GLN A 107 -19.17 7.97 -3.21
CA GLN A 107 -19.36 7.81 -1.76
C GLN A 107 -19.83 6.40 -1.41
N ALA A 108 -20.70 5.80 -2.23
CA ALA A 108 -21.14 4.42 -2.05
C ALA A 108 -19.98 3.41 -2.20
N GLN A 109 -19.11 3.60 -3.19
CA GLN A 109 -17.90 2.79 -3.38
C GLN A 109 -16.92 2.95 -2.21
N GLU A 110 -16.70 4.19 -1.74
CA GLU A 110 -15.84 4.45 -0.58
C GLU A 110 -16.40 3.83 0.70
N ALA A 111 -17.72 3.94 0.91
CA ALA A 111 -18.41 3.34 2.03
C ALA A 111 -18.26 1.80 2.03
N ALA A 112 -18.49 1.17 0.89
CA ALA A 112 -18.36 -0.27 0.70
C ALA A 112 -16.92 -0.75 0.96
N LEU A 113 -15.93 -0.08 0.37
CA LEU A 113 -14.53 -0.40 0.59
C LEU A 113 -14.12 -0.17 2.05
N GLY A 114 -14.52 0.97 2.63
CA GLY A 114 -14.24 1.29 4.03
C GLY A 114 -14.75 0.25 5.00
N TRP A 115 -15.94 -0.30 4.73
CA TRP A 115 -16.51 -1.38 5.53
C TRP A 115 -15.66 -2.65 5.49
N LEU A 116 -15.27 -3.12 4.30
CA LEU A 116 -14.41 -4.30 4.17
C LEU A 116 -13.04 -4.07 4.80
N LEU A 117 -12.45 -2.88 4.62
CA LEU A 117 -11.16 -2.55 5.21
C LEU A 117 -11.22 -2.45 6.75
N ALA A 118 -12.36 -2.04 7.33
CA ALA A 118 -12.60 -2.06 8.77
C ALA A 118 -12.63 -3.48 9.35
N GLY A 119 -12.91 -4.47 8.51
CA GLY A 119 -12.86 -5.90 8.87
C GLY A 119 -11.47 -6.44 9.12
N TYR A 120 -10.43 -5.77 8.66
CA TYR A 120 -9.06 -6.25 8.80
C TYR A 120 -8.63 -6.46 10.25
N ARG A 121 -8.09 -7.63 10.53
CA ARG A 121 -7.49 -8.00 11.82
C ARG A 121 -6.23 -8.82 11.59
N PHE A 122 -5.12 -8.38 12.14
CA PHE A 122 -3.90 -9.18 12.15
C PHE A 122 -3.95 -10.17 13.32
N ALA A 123 -4.31 -11.40 13.03
CA ALA A 123 -4.61 -12.43 14.03
C ALA A 123 -3.57 -13.57 14.10
N ARG A 124 -2.39 -13.40 13.49
CA ARG A 124 -1.36 -14.46 13.39
C ARG A 124 -0.85 -14.93 14.75
N TYR A 125 -0.65 -14.02 15.70
CA TYR A 125 -0.06 -14.32 17.01
C TYR A 125 -1.03 -14.19 18.19
N LYS A 126 -2.12 -13.48 17.98
CA LYS A 126 -3.16 -13.30 18.97
C LYS A 126 -4.51 -13.27 18.28
N SER A 127 -5.44 -14.08 18.78
CA SER A 127 -6.81 -14.05 18.25
C SER A 127 -7.41 -12.67 18.32
N ALA A 128 -8.09 -12.26 17.27
CA ALA A 128 -8.79 -10.99 17.20
C ALA A 128 -10.28 -11.25 16.93
N LYS A 129 -11.14 -10.44 17.52
CA LYS A 129 -12.59 -10.54 17.29
C LYS A 129 -12.89 -10.01 15.88
N PRO A 130 -13.54 -10.81 15.02
CA PRO A 130 -13.97 -10.33 13.71
C PRO A 130 -15.05 -9.25 13.87
N LEU A 131 -15.30 -8.47 12.81
CA LEU A 131 -16.50 -7.66 12.74
C LEU A 131 -17.72 -8.57 12.78
N LYS A 132 -18.73 -8.12 13.49
CA LYS A 132 -20.01 -8.84 13.63
C LYS A 132 -21.06 -8.36 12.63
N ALA A 133 -20.96 -7.11 12.19
CA ALA A 133 -21.85 -6.49 11.24
C ALA A 133 -21.34 -6.73 9.81
N ARG A 134 -22.20 -7.24 8.92
CA ARG A 134 -21.93 -7.38 7.49
C ARG A 134 -22.75 -6.36 6.72
N LEU A 135 -22.18 -5.81 5.65
CA LEU A 135 -22.87 -4.86 4.78
C LEU A 135 -23.43 -5.59 3.56
N LYS A 136 -24.68 -5.32 3.18
CA LYS A 136 -25.15 -5.58 1.82
C LYS A 136 -24.49 -4.59 0.86
N CYS A 137 -23.94 -5.07 -0.23
CA CYS A 137 -23.29 -4.20 -1.21
C CYS A 137 -24.28 -3.11 -1.66
N PRO A 138 -23.93 -1.82 -1.55
CA PRO A 138 -24.79 -0.74 -1.98
C PRO A 138 -25.12 -0.82 -3.48
N ALA A 139 -26.31 -0.40 -3.87
CA ALA A 139 -26.74 -0.40 -5.26
C ALA A 139 -25.77 0.41 -6.14
N GLY A 140 -25.47 -0.10 -7.33
CA GLY A 140 -24.56 0.52 -8.28
C GLY A 140 -23.06 0.37 -7.96
N VAL A 141 -22.70 -0.29 -6.86
CA VAL A 141 -21.31 -0.60 -6.53
C VAL A 141 -20.92 -1.95 -7.13
N ASP A 142 -19.78 -2.00 -7.82
CA ASP A 142 -19.16 -3.25 -8.28
C ASP A 142 -18.53 -3.98 -7.09
N ASN A 143 -19.24 -4.96 -6.55
CA ASN A 143 -18.81 -5.72 -5.37
C ASN A 143 -17.52 -6.52 -5.65
N ALA A 144 -17.36 -7.09 -6.85
CA ALA A 144 -16.17 -7.86 -7.21
C ALA A 144 -14.92 -6.98 -7.21
N ARG A 145 -15.04 -5.75 -7.75
CA ARG A 145 -13.96 -4.77 -7.73
C ARG A 145 -13.59 -4.35 -6.30
N VAL A 146 -14.58 -4.05 -5.47
CA VAL A 146 -14.34 -3.62 -4.08
C VAL A 146 -13.72 -4.74 -3.25
N GLU A 147 -14.19 -5.98 -3.39
CA GLU A 147 -13.63 -7.15 -2.74
C GLU A 147 -12.19 -7.43 -3.20
N ALA A 148 -11.90 -7.34 -4.49
CA ALA A 148 -10.54 -7.51 -5.03
C ALA A 148 -9.57 -6.48 -4.46
N ILE A 149 -9.98 -5.20 -4.38
CA ILE A 149 -9.19 -4.12 -3.77
C ILE A 149 -8.96 -4.39 -2.28
N ALA A 150 -9.99 -4.74 -1.52
CA ALA A 150 -9.87 -5.03 -0.10
C ALA A 150 -8.92 -6.21 0.15
N GLN A 151 -8.99 -7.26 -0.65
CA GLN A 151 -8.10 -8.43 -0.54
C GLN A 151 -6.63 -8.08 -0.85
N GLY A 152 -6.36 -7.20 -1.82
CA GLY A 152 -5.02 -6.71 -2.10
C GLY A 152 -4.44 -5.88 -0.95
N GLU A 153 -5.27 -4.99 -0.38
CA GLU A 153 -4.90 -4.20 0.81
C GLU A 153 -4.62 -5.09 2.04
N TRP A 154 -5.42 -6.12 2.26
CA TRP A 154 -5.21 -7.05 3.38
C TRP A 154 -3.92 -7.85 3.21
N LEU A 155 -3.62 -8.32 1.99
CA LEU A 155 -2.35 -8.99 1.69
C LEU A 155 -1.17 -8.07 2.03
N THR A 156 -1.21 -6.81 1.56
CA THR A 156 -0.17 -5.82 1.86
C THR A 156 0.01 -5.64 3.38
N ARG A 157 -1.10 -5.51 4.11
CA ARG A 157 -1.06 -5.33 5.57
C ARG A 157 -0.52 -6.55 6.30
N ASP A 158 -0.90 -7.76 5.90
CA ASP A 158 -0.42 -9.00 6.52
C ASP A 158 1.08 -9.17 6.34
N LEU A 159 1.59 -8.90 5.13
CA LEU A 159 3.02 -8.97 4.85
C LEU A 159 3.82 -7.99 5.73
N ILE A 160 3.42 -6.72 5.79
CA ILE A 160 4.12 -5.69 6.58
C ILE A 160 3.98 -5.93 8.09
N ASN A 161 2.82 -6.39 8.56
CA ASN A 161 2.58 -6.62 10.00
C ASN A 161 3.34 -7.82 10.53
N THR A 162 3.64 -8.80 9.70
CA THR A 162 4.36 -10.00 10.12
C THR A 162 5.80 -9.62 10.53
N PRO A 163 6.25 -9.97 11.75
CA PRO A 163 7.62 -9.74 12.19
C PRO A 163 8.65 -10.41 11.29
N ALA A 164 9.85 -9.84 11.20
CA ALA A 164 10.92 -10.32 10.32
C ALA A 164 11.37 -11.77 10.61
N SER A 165 11.21 -12.25 11.85
CA SER A 165 11.43 -13.65 12.18
C SER A 165 10.58 -14.63 11.36
N ASP A 166 9.37 -14.19 10.97
CA ASP A 166 8.37 -14.95 10.22
C ASP A 166 8.03 -14.29 8.86
N MET A 167 8.78 -13.27 8.46
CA MET A 167 8.71 -12.57 7.18
C MET A 167 10.10 -12.13 6.73
N GLY A 168 11.03 -13.06 6.67
CA GLY A 168 12.32 -12.87 6.01
C GLY A 168 12.21 -13.13 4.50
N PRO A 169 13.36 -13.15 3.80
CA PRO A 169 13.40 -13.39 2.35
C PRO A 169 12.72 -14.70 1.94
N ASP A 170 12.83 -15.75 2.74
CA ASP A 170 12.22 -17.07 2.45
C ASP A 170 10.69 -17.03 2.54
N GLU A 171 10.16 -16.37 3.57
CA GLU A 171 8.70 -16.24 3.76
C GLU A 171 8.08 -15.25 2.79
N LEU A 172 8.82 -14.18 2.43
CA LEU A 172 8.37 -13.25 1.36
C LEU A 172 8.31 -13.97 0.02
N GLU A 173 9.30 -14.83 -0.29
CA GLU A 173 9.26 -15.70 -1.46
C GLU A 173 8.06 -16.64 -1.41
N ALA A 174 7.82 -17.32 -0.30
CA ALA A 174 6.69 -18.23 -0.16
C ALA A 174 5.34 -17.52 -0.38
N ALA A 175 5.18 -16.29 0.14
CA ALA A 175 4.00 -15.48 -0.09
C ALA A 175 3.86 -15.05 -1.56
N PHE A 176 4.98 -14.72 -2.21
CA PHE A 176 5.03 -14.35 -3.63
C PHE A 176 4.63 -15.53 -4.54
N LEU A 177 5.16 -16.71 -4.27
CA LEU A 177 4.81 -17.93 -5.02
C LEU A 177 3.35 -18.32 -4.81
N ALA A 178 2.84 -18.21 -3.58
CA ALA A 178 1.43 -18.46 -3.29
C ALA A 178 0.50 -17.49 -4.03
N LEU A 179 0.91 -16.22 -4.14
CA LEU A 179 0.19 -15.23 -4.96
C LEU A 179 0.19 -15.64 -6.44
N ALA A 180 1.34 -16.03 -6.98
CA ALA A 180 1.47 -16.45 -8.36
C ALA A 180 0.61 -17.69 -8.68
N ASP A 181 0.68 -18.70 -7.82
CA ASP A 181 -0.09 -19.95 -7.96
C ASP A 181 -1.60 -19.68 -7.97
N ALA A 182 -2.08 -18.80 -7.09
CA ALA A 182 -3.50 -18.44 -7.00
C ALA A 182 -4.08 -17.85 -8.31
N PHE A 183 -3.25 -17.29 -9.17
CA PHE A 183 -3.66 -16.67 -10.43
C PHE A 183 -3.03 -17.32 -11.69
N GLY A 184 -2.34 -18.44 -11.54
CA GLY A 184 -1.68 -19.12 -12.64
C GLY A 184 -0.57 -18.30 -13.30
N ALA A 185 0.13 -17.46 -12.51
CA ALA A 185 1.24 -16.65 -13.00
C ALA A 185 2.54 -17.47 -13.04
N GLU A 186 3.39 -17.19 -14.01
CA GLU A 186 4.74 -17.76 -14.11
C GLU A 186 5.68 -17.08 -13.11
N THR A 187 6.61 -17.85 -12.53
CA THR A 187 7.60 -17.31 -11.60
C THR A 187 9.01 -17.78 -11.89
N ARG A 188 9.98 -16.92 -11.61
CA ARG A 188 11.39 -17.24 -11.57
C ARG A 188 11.99 -16.71 -10.28
N VAL A 189 12.80 -17.51 -9.59
CA VAL A 189 13.51 -17.09 -8.37
C VAL A 189 15.01 -17.32 -8.54
N ILE A 190 15.80 -16.28 -8.30
CA ILE A 190 17.27 -16.31 -8.35
C ILE A 190 17.78 -16.07 -6.94
N ARG A 191 18.51 -17.05 -6.34
CA ARG A 191 18.91 -17.01 -4.92
C ARG A 191 20.42 -17.09 -4.75
N GLY A 192 20.93 -16.42 -3.70
CA GLY A 192 22.32 -16.53 -3.25
C GLY A 192 23.32 -16.15 -4.34
N ASP A 193 24.37 -16.95 -4.50
CA ASP A 193 25.46 -16.67 -5.45
C ASP A 193 25.02 -16.71 -6.91
N ARG A 194 23.86 -17.34 -7.22
CA ARG A 194 23.29 -17.26 -8.57
C ARG A 194 22.91 -15.82 -8.97
N LEU A 195 22.71 -14.92 -8.02
CA LEU A 195 22.53 -13.51 -8.29
C LEU A 195 23.76 -12.90 -9.00
N LEU A 196 24.97 -13.36 -8.66
CA LEU A 196 26.21 -12.90 -9.33
C LEU A 196 26.28 -13.43 -10.75
N GLU A 197 25.94 -14.71 -10.97
CA GLU A 197 25.91 -15.33 -12.29
C GLU A 197 24.90 -14.66 -13.23
N GLU A 198 23.80 -14.15 -12.68
CA GLU A 198 22.74 -13.46 -13.40
C GLU A 198 22.93 -11.93 -13.43
N ASN A 199 24.13 -11.45 -13.05
CA ASN A 199 24.48 -10.04 -13.01
C ASN A 199 23.52 -9.17 -12.17
N LEU A 200 23.29 -9.59 -10.91
CA LEU A 200 22.52 -8.88 -9.88
C LEU A 200 23.38 -8.65 -8.62
N PRO A 201 24.56 -8.02 -8.79
CA PRO A 201 25.59 -7.99 -7.76
C PRO A 201 25.21 -7.12 -6.55
N MET A 202 24.40 -6.06 -6.72
CA MET A 202 24.00 -5.20 -5.61
C MET A 202 22.97 -5.87 -4.72
N ILE A 203 22.03 -6.66 -5.28
CA ILE A 203 21.09 -7.47 -4.48
C ILE A 203 21.90 -8.46 -3.63
N HIS A 204 22.91 -9.12 -4.24
CA HIS A 204 23.79 -10.03 -3.53
C HIS A 204 24.59 -9.31 -2.43
N ALA A 205 25.22 -8.17 -2.75
CA ALA A 205 26.07 -7.44 -1.82
C ALA A 205 25.35 -7.01 -0.55
N VAL A 206 24.10 -6.50 -0.68
CA VAL A 206 23.28 -6.07 0.46
C VAL A 206 22.88 -7.26 1.32
N GLY A 207 22.42 -8.37 0.70
CA GLY A 207 21.84 -9.49 1.44
C GLY A 207 22.83 -10.55 1.91
N ARG A 208 24.09 -10.56 1.46
CA ARG A 208 25.07 -11.62 1.75
C ARG A 208 25.45 -11.75 3.22
N ALA A 209 25.18 -10.73 4.03
CA ALA A 209 25.49 -10.75 5.45
C ALA A 209 24.43 -11.48 6.30
N SER A 210 23.24 -11.71 5.76
CA SER A 210 22.19 -12.48 6.42
C SER A 210 22.43 -13.98 6.26
N PRO A 211 22.10 -14.83 7.25
CA PRO A 211 22.03 -16.27 7.07
C PRO A 211 20.91 -16.71 6.10
N ARG A 212 19.97 -15.82 5.81
CA ARG A 212 18.91 -16.01 4.82
C ARG A 212 19.36 -15.46 3.47
N ALA A 213 19.55 -16.34 2.48
CA ALA A 213 20.10 -15.98 1.19
C ALA A 213 19.30 -14.88 0.49
N PRO A 214 19.96 -13.82 -0.03
CA PRO A 214 19.31 -12.80 -0.85
C PRO A 214 18.72 -13.42 -2.12
N ARG A 215 17.66 -12.80 -2.65
CA ARG A 215 17.02 -13.31 -3.88
C ARG A 215 16.30 -12.23 -4.67
N LEU A 216 16.15 -12.49 -5.97
CA LEU A 216 15.22 -11.77 -6.83
C LEU A 216 14.04 -12.68 -7.12
N LEU A 217 12.83 -12.17 -6.89
CA LEU A 217 11.56 -12.79 -7.24
C LEU A 217 11.03 -12.10 -8.50
N ASP A 218 10.67 -12.86 -9.53
CA ASP A 218 10.14 -12.39 -10.81
C ASP A 218 8.84 -13.14 -11.12
N LEU A 219 7.73 -12.42 -11.27
CA LEU A 219 6.40 -12.95 -11.61
C LEU A 219 5.96 -12.36 -12.94
N ARG A 220 5.35 -13.18 -13.80
CA ARG A 220 4.77 -12.78 -15.08
C ARG A 220 3.34 -13.28 -15.20
N TRP A 221 2.45 -12.39 -15.60
CA TRP A 221 1.04 -12.73 -15.79
C TRP A 221 0.43 -11.93 -16.93
N GLY A 222 -0.57 -12.56 -17.62
CA GLY A 222 -1.27 -11.94 -18.74
C GLY A 222 -0.48 -12.05 -20.04
N GLY A 223 -1.19 -12.37 -21.14
CA GLY A 223 -0.60 -12.62 -22.46
C GLY A 223 -0.77 -11.49 -23.47
N THR A 224 -1.66 -10.52 -23.18
CA THR A 224 -2.05 -9.46 -24.12
C THR A 224 -2.07 -8.10 -23.44
N GLY A 225 -2.16 -7.04 -24.23
CA GLY A 225 -2.20 -5.66 -23.73
C GLY A 225 -0.81 -5.04 -23.48
N PRO A 226 -0.76 -3.82 -22.93
CA PRO A 226 0.48 -3.11 -22.65
C PRO A 226 1.28 -3.80 -21.54
N ARG A 227 2.59 -3.59 -21.58
CA ARG A 227 3.55 -4.12 -20.59
C ARG A 227 3.61 -3.22 -19.38
N LEU A 228 3.20 -3.75 -18.23
CA LEU A 228 3.29 -3.10 -16.94
C LEU A 228 4.31 -3.82 -16.07
N THR A 229 5.37 -3.14 -15.65
CA THR A 229 6.34 -3.70 -14.72
C THR A 229 6.29 -2.97 -13.38
N LEU A 230 6.14 -3.74 -12.29
CA LEU A 230 6.13 -3.27 -10.92
C LEU A 230 7.40 -3.76 -10.23
N VAL A 231 8.16 -2.84 -9.60
CA VAL A 231 9.34 -3.16 -8.81
C VAL A 231 9.12 -2.72 -7.38
N GLY A 232 9.27 -3.64 -6.42
CA GLY A 232 9.04 -3.36 -5.00
C GLY A 232 10.25 -3.65 -4.13
N LYS A 233 10.69 -2.65 -3.32
CA LYS A 233 11.74 -2.86 -2.32
C LYS A 233 11.33 -3.96 -1.34
N GLY A 234 12.15 -5.01 -1.24
CA GLY A 234 11.91 -6.19 -0.40
C GLY A 234 12.93 -6.38 0.71
N VAL A 235 13.35 -5.31 1.40
CA VAL A 235 14.25 -5.40 2.55
C VAL A 235 13.44 -5.86 3.77
N CYS A 236 13.47 -7.17 4.05
CA CYS A 236 12.62 -7.80 5.07
C CYS A 236 12.93 -7.33 6.48
N PHE A 237 14.17 -6.98 6.75
CA PHE A 237 14.60 -6.25 7.93
C PHE A 237 15.83 -5.41 7.61
N ASP A 238 15.86 -4.18 8.13
CA ASP A 238 16.97 -3.26 7.91
C ASP A 238 17.61 -2.84 9.23
N THR A 239 18.81 -3.35 9.50
CA THR A 239 19.63 -2.94 10.66
C THR A 239 20.38 -1.65 10.42
N GLY A 240 20.45 -1.17 9.17
CA GLY A 240 21.39 -0.16 8.70
C GLY A 240 22.72 -0.75 8.19
N GLY A 241 22.92 -2.06 8.31
CA GLY A 241 24.22 -2.69 8.03
C GLY A 241 25.26 -2.26 9.06
N LEU A 242 26.48 -1.97 8.63
CA LEU A 242 27.56 -1.52 9.53
C LEU A 242 27.36 -0.08 10.03
N ASP A 243 26.61 0.76 9.31
CA ASP A 243 26.08 2.04 9.79
C ASP A 243 24.80 1.81 10.59
N LEU A 244 24.96 1.13 11.72
CA LEU A 244 23.86 0.58 12.53
C LEU A 244 22.88 1.65 12.99
N LYS A 245 21.60 1.41 12.70
CA LYS A 245 20.51 2.31 13.13
C LYS A 245 20.41 2.44 14.64
N PRO A 246 20.08 3.63 15.17
CA PRO A 246 19.63 3.77 16.54
C PRO A 246 18.40 2.89 16.82
N ALA A 247 18.27 2.36 18.05
CA ALA A 247 17.19 1.44 18.42
C ALA A 247 15.78 1.98 18.09
N ALA A 248 15.55 3.29 18.30
CA ALA A 248 14.27 3.94 17.99
C ALA A 248 13.92 3.91 16.50
N SER A 249 14.93 3.99 15.61
CA SER A 249 14.74 3.90 14.15
C SER A 249 14.62 2.46 13.69
N MET A 250 15.40 1.53 14.28
CA MET A 250 15.42 0.12 13.92
C MET A 250 14.13 -0.61 14.29
N GLY A 251 13.48 -0.23 15.39
CA GLY A 251 12.34 -0.97 15.98
C GLY A 251 11.16 -1.21 15.05
N LEU A 252 11.04 -0.44 13.96
CA LEU A 252 9.96 -0.57 12.99
C LEU A 252 10.41 -1.17 11.64
N MET A 253 11.65 -1.60 11.51
CA MET A 253 12.24 -1.96 10.21
C MET A 253 11.73 -3.28 9.61
N LYS A 254 10.85 -4.03 10.28
CA LYS A 254 10.04 -5.07 9.65
C LYS A 254 9.16 -4.53 8.50
N LYS A 255 8.86 -3.22 8.49
CA LYS A 255 8.09 -2.57 7.44
C LYS A 255 8.89 -2.28 6.17
N ASP A 256 10.19 -2.52 6.17
CA ASP A 256 11.07 -2.04 5.10
C ASP A 256 10.97 -2.84 3.80
N MET A 257 10.15 -3.86 3.81
CA MET A 257 9.62 -4.59 2.64
C MET A 257 8.25 -4.07 2.20
N GLY A 258 7.82 -2.91 2.67
CA GLY A 258 6.51 -2.31 2.35
C GLY A 258 6.33 -2.00 0.87
N GLY A 259 7.41 -1.71 0.15
CA GLY A 259 7.40 -1.58 -1.31
C GLY A 259 7.01 -2.89 -1.99
N ALA A 260 7.66 -4.00 -1.64
CA ALA A 260 7.31 -5.34 -2.12
C ALA A 260 5.87 -5.71 -1.77
N ALA A 261 5.47 -5.51 -0.52
CA ALA A 261 4.11 -5.80 -0.08
C ALA A 261 3.05 -5.01 -0.87
N THR A 262 3.32 -3.73 -1.16
CA THR A 262 2.39 -2.87 -1.91
C THR A 262 2.28 -3.29 -3.37
N VAL A 263 3.40 -3.61 -4.06
CA VAL A 263 3.33 -4.09 -5.44
C VAL A 263 2.70 -5.48 -5.54
N MET A 264 2.88 -6.36 -4.54
CA MET A 264 2.20 -7.65 -4.48
C MET A 264 0.70 -7.49 -4.27
N GLY A 265 0.27 -6.56 -3.39
CA GLY A 265 -1.14 -6.22 -3.22
C GLY A 265 -1.78 -5.66 -4.49
N LEU A 266 -1.08 -4.74 -5.19
CA LEU A 266 -1.52 -4.20 -6.47
C LEU A 266 -1.59 -5.29 -7.55
N ALA A 267 -0.58 -6.15 -7.64
CA ALA A 267 -0.58 -7.28 -8.58
C ALA A 267 -1.78 -8.20 -8.34
N ARG A 268 -2.09 -8.50 -7.07
CA ARG A 268 -3.30 -9.26 -6.73
C ARG A 268 -4.58 -8.57 -7.24
N MET A 269 -4.70 -7.25 -7.05
CA MET A 269 -5.86 -6.49 -7.53
C MET A 269 -5.97 -6.57 -9.07
N ILE A 270 -4.86 -6.35 -9.78
CA ILE A 270 -4.79 -6.41 -11.25
C ILE A 270 -5.20 -7.79 -11.75
N MET A 271 -4.64 -8.85 -11.18
CA MET A 271 -4.92 -10.23 -11.60
C MET A 271 -6.36 -10.65 -11.26
N ALA A 272 -6.86 -10.30 -10.06
CA ALA A 272 -8.22 -10.61 -9.66
C ALA A 272 -9.29 -9.90 -10.50
N LEU A 273 -8.99 -8.72 -11.00
CA LEU A 273 -9.88 -7.95 -11.88
C LEU A 273 -9.69 -8.27 -13.38
N GLY A 274 -8.77 -9.14 -13.73
CA GLY A 274 -8.49 -9.49 -15.11
C GLY A 274 -8.09 -8.28 -15.97
N VAL A 275 -7.37 -7.31 -15.39
CA VAL A 275 -6.94 -6.12 -16.15
C VAL A 275 -6.10 -6.53 -17.35
N PRO A 276 -6.42 -6.09 -18.59
CA PRO A 276 -5.79 -6.61 -19.80
C PRO A 276 -4.37 -6.03 -20.01
N VAL A 277 -3.42 -6.48 -19.21
CA VAL A 277 -2.01 -6.07 -19.25
C VAL A 277 -1.07 -7.28 -19.24
N ARG A 278 0.13 -7.12 -19.76
CA ARG A 278 1.25 -8.04 -19.53
C ARG A 278 1.99 -7.57 -18.30
N LEU A 279 1.64 -8.16 -17.15
CA LEU A 279 2.18 -7.79 -15.86
C LEU A 279 3.49 -8.51 -15.60
N ARG A 280 4.50 -7.74 -15.13
CA ARG A 280 5.72 -8.27 -14.51
C ARG A 280 5.88 -7.66 -13.12
N VAL A 281 6.25 -8.48 -12.12
CA VAL A 281 6.54 -7.99 -10.76
C VAL A 281 7.92 -8.46 -10.35
N LEU A 282 8.80 -7.52 -9.96
CA LEU A 282 10.15 -7.78 -9.50
C LEU A 282 10.28 -7.37 -8.03
N VAL A 283 10.76 -8.30 -7.20
CA VAL A 283 11.01 -8.05 -5.77
C VAL A 283 12.42 -8.54 -5.41
N PRO A 284 13.38 -7.63 -5.24
CA PRO A 284 14.66 -7.96 -4.60
C PRO A 284 14.43 -8.15 -3.10
N ALA A 285 14.46 -9.41 -2.63
CA ALA A 285 14.18 -9.79 -1.25
C ALA A 285 15.48 -10.08 -0.50
N VAL A 286 15.78 -9.29 0.52
CA VAL A 286 17.03 -9.33 1.30
C VAL A 286 16.79 -8.98 2.77
N GLU A 287 17.78 -9.23 3.62
CA GLU A 287 17.94 -8.57 4.91
C GLU A 287 19.27 -7.77 4.90
N ASN A 288 19.24 -6.54 5.35
CA ASN A 288 20.45 -5.77 5.61
C ASN A 288 20.92 -6.08 7.03
N ALA A 289 21.92 -6.95 7.13
CA ALA A 289 22.37 -7.53 8.40
C ALA A 289 23.83 -7.19 8.71
N VAL A 290 24.21 -7.30 9.99
CA VAL A 290 25.57 -7.08 10.49
C VAL A 290 26.29 -8.42 10.56
N ALA A 291 27.35 -8.56 9.75
CA ALA A 291 28.23 -9.75 9.78
C ALA A 291 29.62 -9.41 9.23
N GLY A 292 30.56 -10.33 9.39
CA GLY A 292 31.95 -10.12 8.94
C GLY A 292 32.10 -9.98 7.41
N ASN A 293 31.14 -10.46 6.62
CA ASN A 293 31.10 -10.37 5.17
C ASN A 293 30.14 -9.26 4.66
N ALA A 294 29.61 -8.40 5.53
CA ALA A 294 28.78 -7.27 5.13
C ALA A 294 29.54 -6.31 4.19
N PHE A 295 28.81 -5.61 3.32
CA PHE A 295 29.40 -4.49 2.59
C PHE A 295 29.65 -3.31 3.55
N ARG A 296 30.59 -2.45 3.22
CA ARG A 296 31.16 -1.47 4.15
C ARG A 296 31.06 -0.07 3.59
N PRO A 297 31.04 0.96 4.46
CA PRO A 297 31.30 2.31 4.02
C PRO A 297 32.62 2.40 3.20
N GLN A 298 32.60 3.16 2.12
CA GLN A 298 33.65 3.34 1.14
C GLN A 298 33.95 2.14 0.21
N ASP A 299 33.19 1.04 0.32
CA ASP A 299 33.18 0.01 -0.74
C ASP A 299 32.63 0.63 -2.03
N VAL A 300 33.20 0.24 -3.19
CA VAL A 300 32.65 0.58 -4.51
C VAL A 300 32.03 -0.67 -5.11
N LEU A 301 30.71 -0.61 -5.31
CA LEU A 301 29.94 -1.72 -5.89
C LEU A 301 29.67 -1.45 -7.36
N THR A 302 29.68 -2.50 -8.18
CA THR A 302 29.23 -2.42 -9.59
C THR A 302 27.81 -2.92 -9.71
N SER A 303 26.94 -2.17 -10.39
CA SER A 303 25.55 -2.55 -10.62
C SER A 303 25.38 -3.42 -11.85
N ARG A 304 24.17 -4.02 -12.03
CA ARG A 304 23.77 -4.69 -13.27
C ARG A 304 24.03 -3.86 -14.53
N LYS A 305 23.78 -2.56 -14.46
CA LYS A 305 23.96 -1.61 -15.58
C LYS A 305 25.42 -1.30 -15.87
N GLY A 306 26.35 -1.75 -15.03
CA GLY A 306 27.77 -1.46 -15.12
C GLY A 306 28.21 -0.15 -14.45
N LEU A 307 27.27 0.64 -13.93
CA LEU A 307 27.58 1.83 -13.14
C LEU A 307 28.18 1.43 -11.79
N THR A 308 29.27 2.12 -11.40
CA THR A 308 29.89 1.97 -10.09
C THR A 308 29.23 2.87 -9.07
N VAL A 309 29.09 2.37 -7.83
CA VAL A 309 28.45 3.10 -6.73
C VAL A 309 29.33 3.06 -5.49
N GLU A 310 29.78 4.24 -5.06
CA GLU A 310 30.43 4.41 -3.77
C GLU A 310 29.40 4.31 -2.65
N VAL A 311 29.66 3.43 -1.67
CA VAL A 311 28.79 3.23 -0.52
C VAL A 311 29.22 4.17 0.59
N ASN A 312 28.58 5.33 0.70
CA ASN A 312 28.87 6.26 1.78
C ASN A 312 27.99 6.03 3.02
N ASN A 313 26.93 5.23 2.88
CA ASN A 313 26.10 4.79 4.01
C ASN A 313 25.47 3.43 3.72
N THR A 314 25.76 2.43 4.54
CA THR A 314 25.17 1.08 4.39
C THR A 314 23.68 1.06 4.77
N ASP A 315 23.14 2.09 5.40
CA ASP A 315 21.70 2.30 5.68
C ASP A 315 20.92 2.88 4.47
N ALA A 316 21.60 3.05 3.34
CA ALA A 316 21.00 3.39 2.05
C ALA A 316 21.05 2.20 1.07
N GLU A 317 20.76 1.03 1.57
CA GLU A 317 20.78 -0.29 0.91
C GLU A 317 19.62 -0.48 -0.07
N GLY A 318 18.45 0.10 0.25
CA GLY A 318 17.23 -0.08 -0.55
C GLY A 318 17.41 0.38 -1.99
N ARG A 319 18.09 1.51 -2.21
CA ARG A 319 18.36 2.00 -3.56
C ARG A 319 19.38 1.12 -4.31
N LEU A 320 20.25 0.42 -3.60
CA LEU A 320 21.22 -0.51 -4.21
C LEU A 320 20.49 -1.76 -4.76
N VAL A 321 19.63 -2.39 -3.97
CA VAL A 321 18.88 -3.56 -4.45
C VAL A 321 17.88 -3.19 -5.55
N LEU A 322 17.32 -1.97 -5.49
CA LEU A 322 16.45 -1.45 -6.54
C LEU A 322 17.21 -1.12 -7.84
N ALA A 323 18.47 -0.70 -7.76
CA ALA A 323 19.30 -0.41 -8.93
C ALA A 323 19.36 -1.61 -9.89
N ASP A 324 19.68 -2.80 -9.38
CA ASP A 324 19.73 -4.01 -10.21
C ASP A 324 18.35 -4.42 -10.73
N ALA A 325 17.32 -4.36 -9.88
CA ALA A 325 15.96 -4.74 -10.26
C ALA A 325 15.38 -3.79 -11.32
N LEU A 326 15.64 -2.47 -11.20
CA LEU A 326 15.20 -1.47 -12.17
C LEU A 326 15.96 -1.59 -13.49
N ALA A 327 17.29 -1.83 -13.45
CA ALA A 327 18.06 -2.07 -14.67
C ALA A 327 17.54 -3.31 -15.42
N LEU A 328 17.26 -4.40 -14.72
CA LEU A 328 16.65 -5.59 -15.30
C LEU A 328 15.24 -5.33 -15.89
N ALA A 329 14.45 -4.48 -15.22
CA ALA A 329 13.14 -4.09 -15.72
C ALA A 329 13.22 -3.22 -16.98
N ASP A 330 14.16 -2.28 -17.00
CA ASP A 330 14.36 -1.31 -18.07
C ASP A 330 14.83 -1.96 -19.40
N GLU A 331 15.56 -3.09 -19.32
CA GLU A 331 16.00 -3.87 -20.48
C GLU A 331 14.83 -4.37 -21.37
N GLU A 332 13.65 -4.58 -20.78
CA GLU A 332 12.45 -4.99 -21.53
C GLU A 332 11.61 -3.81 -22.03
N THR A 333 11.99 -2.60 -21.72
CA THR A 333 11.29 -1.36 -22.15
C THR A 333 9.76 -1.44 -21.95
N PRO A 334 9.25 -1.63 -20.71
CA PRO A 334 7.79 -1.70 -20.50
C PRO A 334 7.10 -0.39 -20.86
N ASP A 335 5.80 -0.45 -21.17
CA ASP A 335 4.99 0.73 -21.46
C ASP A 335 4.78 1.61 -20.22
N LEU A 336 4.87 0.98 -19.02
CA LEU A 336 4.87 1.66 -17.73
C LEU A 336 5.73 0.88 -16.73
N LEU A 337 6.69 1.56 -16.10
CA LEU A 337 7.54 1.03 -15.03
C LEU A 337 7.25 1.78 -13.71
N ILE A 338 6.82 1.04 -12.69
CA ILE A 338 6.53 1.57 -11.36
C ILE A 338 7.50 0.99 -10.35
N CYS A 339 8.13 1.86 -9.57
CA CYS A 339 8.95 1.48 -8.42
C CYS A 339 8.30 1.93 -7.11
N MET A 340 8.12 1.03 -6.16
CA MET A 340 7.61 1.33 -4.82
C MET A 340 8.62 0.95 -3.75
N ALA A 341 8.94 1.87 -2.85
CA ALA A 341 9.91 1.61 -1.80
C ALA A 341 9.62 2.42 -0.53
N THR A 342 9.85 1.82 0.61
CA THR A 342 9.99 2.49 1.90
C THR A 342 11.41 3.05 2.00
N LEU A 343 11.71 4.09 1.18
CA LEU A 343 13.08 4.40 0.85
C LEU A 343 13.74 5.42 1.79
N THR A 344 13.04 6.54 2.09
CA THR A 344 13.70 7.62 2.84
C THR A 344 12.90 8.10 4.05
N GLY A 345 13.63 8.42 5.12
CA GLY A 345 13.07 9.18 6.22
C GLY A 345 12.73 10.63 5.82
N ALA A 346 13.45 11.18 4.83
CA ALA A 346 13.26 12.54 4.34
C ALA A 346 11.87 12.76 3.73
N ALA A 347 11.33 11.81 2.97
CA ALA A 347 9.97 11.88 2.45
C ALA A 347 8.92 12.04 3.57
N ARG A 348 9.04 11.22 4.62
CA ARG A 348 8.14 11.25 5.78
C ARG A 348 8.27 12.54 6.57
N VAL A 349 9.48 13.07 6.75
CA VAL A 349 9.69 14.35 7.44
C VAL A 349 9.05 15.50 6.67
N ALA A 350 9.13 15.47 5.33
CA ALA A 350 8.56 16.52 4.48
C ALA A 350 7.03 16.48 4.39
N LEU A 351 6.43 15.27 4.25
CA LEU A 351 5.02 15.10 3.86
C LEU A 351 4.18 14.34 4.90
N GLY A 352 4.79 13.88 5.99
CA GLY A 352 4.10 13.06 7.00
C GLY A 352 3.91 11.60 6.58
N PRO A 353 3.18 10.81 7.39
CA PRO A 353 3.02 9.38 7.15
C PRO A 353 1.93 9.04 6.14
N ASP A 354 1.01 9.96 5.85
CA ASP A 354 -0.22 9.69 5.09
C ASP A 354 -0.16 10.14 3.62
N LEU A 355 0.82 10.97 3.25
CA LEU A 355 0.94 11.58 1.92
C LEU A 355 2.28 11.21 1.29
N PRO A 356 2.42 10.00 0.69
CA PRO A 356 3.67 9.60 0.08
C PRO A 356 3.98 10.41 -1.19
N PRO A 357 5.26 10.83 -1.38
CA PRO A 357 5.67 11.44 -2.63
C PRO A 357 5.80 10.40 -3.74
N PHE A 358 5.55 10.84 -4.97
CA PHE A 358 5.95 10.12 -6.16
C PHE A 358 6.73 11.03 -7.12
N TYR A 359 7.55 10.44 -7.95
CA TYR A 359 8.45 11.10 -8.89
C TYR A 359 8.21 10.57 -10.30
N THR A 360 8.02 11.43 -11.26
CA THR A 360 7.95 11.12 -12.68
C THR A 360 8.22 12.36 -13.51
N ASP A 361 8.87 12.19 -14.67
CA ASP A 361 9.05 13.25 -15.67
C ASP A 361 7.83 13.36 -16.62
N ASP A 362 6.96 12.35 -16.65
CA ASP A 362 5.75 12.33 -17.48
C ASP A 362 4.62 13.12 -16.80
N ASP A 363 4.30 14.28 -17.35
CA ASP A 363 3.24 15.16 -16.83
C ASP A 363 1.85 14.57 -16.97
N ALA A 364 1.59 13.80 -18.03
CA ALA A 364 0.31 13.12 -18.23
C ALA A 364 0.11 12.02 -17.19
N LEU A 365 1.13 11.20 -16.94
CA LEU A 365 1.13 10.20 -15.87
C LEU A 365 0.91 10.87 -14.50
N ALA A 366 1.59 11.99 -14.24
CA ALA A 366 1.45 12.71 -12.98
C ALA A 366 0.02 13.23 -12.78
N ALA A 367 -0.60 13.80 -13.82
CA ALA A 367 -1.98 14.29 -13.77
C ALA A 367 -2.98 13.14 -13.54
N ALA A 368 -2.84 12.03 -14.26
CA ALA A 368 -3.67 10.84 -14.11
C ALA A 368 -3.59 10.27 -12.69
N LEU A 369 -2.37 10.14 -12.13
CA LEU A 369 -2.15 9.67 -10.76
C LEU A 369 -2.78 10.60 -9.72
N ALA A 370 -2.60 11.92 -9.86
CA ALA A 370 -3.18 12.90 -8.93
C ALA A 370 -4.72 12.86 -8.96
N GLY A 371 -5.31 12.78 -10.15
CA GLY A 371 -6.76 12.64 -10.33
C GLY A 371 -7.31 11.35 -9.73
N ALA A 372 -6.65 10.23 -10.01
CA ALA A 372 -7.01 8.93 -9.46
C ALA A 372 -6.90 8.89 -7.93
N ALA A 373 -5.80 9.42 -7.37
CA ALA A 373 -5.57 9.51 -5.93
C ALA A 373 -6.72 10.25 -5.20
N ALA A 374 -7.17 11.35 -5.78
CA ALA A 374 -8.30 12.12 -5.24
C ALA A 374 -9.62 11.33 -5.30
N ARG A 375 -9.89 10.64 -6.42
CA ARG A 375 -11.12 9.83 -6.58
C ARG A 375 -11.22 8.71 -5.57
N VAL A 376 -10.12 7.93 -5.40
CA VAL A 376 -10.16 6.72 -4.56
C VAL A 376 -9.65 6.93 -3.12
N ALA A 377 -9.42 8.18 -2.70
CA ALA A 377 -8.90 8.50 -1.37
C ALA A 377 -7.60 7.74 -1.00
N ASP A 378 -6.69 7.67 -1.95
CA ASP A 378 -5.33 7.13 -1.78
C ASP A 378 -4.33 8.24 -2.14
N PRO A 379 -4.08 9.18 -1.22
CA PRO A 379 -3.43 10.45 -1.52
C PRO A 379 -1.98 10.26 -1.95
N LEU A 380 -1.56 11.07 -2.92
CA LEU A 380 -0.22 11.10 -3.49
C LEU A 380 0.21 12.55 -3.71
N TRP A 381 1.51 12.83 -3.64
CA TRP A 381 2.06 14.15 -3.92
C TRP A 381 3.24 14.06 -4.87
N ARG A 382 3.17 14.74 -6.03
CA ARG A 382 4.29 14.77 -6.99
C ARG A 382 5.44 15.60 -6.45
N MET A 383 6.63 15.01 -6.44
CA MET A 383 7.93 15.67 -6.21
C MET A 383 8.77 15.66 -7.50
N PRO A 384 9.67 16.64 -7.73
CA PRO A 384 10.45 16.69 -8.95
C PRO A 384 11.67 15.78 -8.90
N PHE A 385 12.06 15.22 -10.06
CA PHE A 385 13.44 14.85 -10.34
C PHE A 385 14.22 16.15 -10.61
N TRP A 386 14.73 16.78 -9.55
CA TRP A 386 15.36 18.10 -9.65
C TRP A 386 16.78 17.99 -10.19
N ALA A 387 16.95 18.15 -11.52
CA ALA A 387 18.21 17.97 -12.22
C ALA A 387 19.42 18.75 -11.65
N PRO A 388 19.28 19.99 -11.09
CA PRO A 388 20.38 20.66 -10.43
C PRO A 388 20.99 19.92 -9.23
N TYR A 389 20.34 18.88 -8.70
CA TYR A 389 20.87 18.04 -7.63
C TYR A 389 21.58 16.77 -8.13
N GLU A 390 21.64 16.52 -9.45
CA GLU A 390 22.41 15.41 -10.02
C GLU A 390 23.89 15.40 -9.58
N PRO A 391 24.61 16.55 -9.56
CA PRO A 391 25.97 16.55 -9.08
C PRO A 391 26.15 16.10 -7.61
N LEU A 392 25.10 16.15 -6.79
CA LEU A 392 25.20 15.69 -5.41
C LEU A 392 25.39 14.18 -5.29
N ILE A 393 24.94 13.42 -6.27
CA ILE A 393 25.07 11.96 -6.31
C ILE A 393 26.22 11.48 -7.18
N GLU A 394 27.13 12.37 -7.61
CA GLU A 394 28.30 12.10 -8.46
C GLU A 394 29.59 12.29 -7.64
N PRO A 395 30.13 11.21 -7.03
CA PRO A 395 31.31 11.27 -6.21
C PRO A 395 32.58 11.31 -7.07
N ALA A 396 33.75 11.46 -6.43
CA ALA A 396 35.02 11.57 -7.15
C ALA A 396 35.59 10.25 -7.68
N ILE A 397 35.23 9.11 -7.08
CA ILE A 397 35.87 7.80 -7.35
C ILE A 397 34.91 6.74 -7.96
N ALA A 398 33.63 7.06 -8.10
CA ALA A 398 32.65 6.17 -8.71
C ALA A 398 31.67 6.99 -9.56
N ASP A 399 30.80 6.32 -10.33
CA ASP A 399 29.77 7.01 -11.12
C ASP A 399 28.67 7.60 -10.24
N LEU A 400 28.32 6.94 -9.13
CA LEU A 400 27.27 7.35 -8.23
C LEU A 400 27.67 7.21 -6.75
N ASP A 401 27.05 8.04 -5.90
CA ASP A 401 27.07 7.97 -4.45
C ASP A 401 25.72 7.50 -3.94
N ASN A 402 25.68 6.48 -3.08
CA ASN A 402 24.41 6.00 -2.54
C ASN A 402 23.84 6.90 -1.45
N ALA A 403 24.64 7.74 -0.81
CA ALA A 403 24.21 8.57 0.31
C ALA A 403 24.99 9.91 0.37
N PRO A 404 24.66 10.87 -0.51
CA PRO A 404 25.38 12.14 -0.57
C PRO A 404 25.36 12.89 0.76
N SER A 405 26.47 13.56 1.08
CA SER A 405 26.64 14.34 2.29
C SER A 405 25.69 15.54 2.36
N GLY A 406 25.49 16.10 3.57
CA GLY A 406 24.73 17.33 3.79
C GLY A 406 23.32 17.15 4.32
N GLY A 407 22.74 15.97 4.28
CA GLY A 407 21.48 15.62 4.93
C GLY A 407 20.22 16.30 4.40
N MET A 408 20.31 17.09 3.31
CA MET A 408 19.17 17.76 2.69
C MET A 408 18.72 17.04 1.41
N ALA A 409 17.44 17.25 1.04
CA ALA A 409 16.82 16.72 -0.20
C ALA A 409 16.94 15.19 -0.37
N GLY A 410 17.06 14.43 0.72
CA GLY A 410 17.34 13.01 0.70
C GLY A 410 16.35 12.16 -0.11
N SER A 411 15.06 12.56 -0.18
CA SER A 411 14.07 11.87 -1.02
C SER A 411 14.30 12.16 -2.51
N ILE A 412 14.67 13.41 -2.88
CA ILE A 412 14.96 13.79 -4.27
C ILE A 412 16.24 13.12 -4.76
N THR A 413 17.32 13.14 -3.97
CA THR A 413 18.60 12.51 -4.35
C THR A 413 18.46 10.99 -4.48
N ALA A 414 17.66 10.35 -3.61
CA ALA A 414 17.33 8.93 -3.73
C ALA A 414 16.56 8.62 -5.02
N ALA A 415 15.58 9.45 -5.36
CA ALA A 415 14.82 9.29 -6.59
C ALA A 415 15.68 9.50 -7.83
N LEU A 416 16.57 10.52 -7.84
CA LEU A 416 17.56 10.76 -8.91
C LEU A 416 18.52 9.58 -9.08
N PHE A 417 18.99 9.00 -7.97
CA PHE A 417 19.80 7.79 -7.99
C PHE A 417 19.08 6.65 -8.72
N LEU A 418 17.83 6.36 -8.36
CA LEU A 418 17.05 5.30 -9.02
C LEU A 418 16.82 5.58 -10.50
N ARG A 419 16.58 6.83 -10.87
CA ARG A 419 16.38 7.25 -12.27
C ARG A 419 17.57 6.91 -13.17
N ARG A 420 18.82 6.88 -12.66
CA ARG A 420 20.02 6.51 -13.43
C ARG A 420 19.97 5.08 -13.96
N PHE A 421 19.14 4.22 -13.36
CA PHE A 421 18.97 2.83 -13.78
C PHE A 421 17.81 2.61 -14.76
N VAL A 422 17.00 3.65 -15.02
CA VAL A 422 15.89 3.62 -15.97
C VAL A 422 16.13 4.64 -17.08
N THR A 423 16.57 4.18 -18.24
CA THR A 423 16.97 5.04 -19.36
C THR A 423 16.33 4.68 -20.70
N ALA A 424 15.82 3.45 -20.84
CA ALA A 424 15.14 2.98 -22.04
C ALA A 424 13.61 3.09 -21.93
N THR A 425 13.07 2.94 -20.72
CA THR A 425 11.63 3.03 -20.46
C THR A 425 11.18 4.49 -20.44
N ALA A 426 10.26 4.85 -21.32
CA ALA A 426 9.80 6.22 -21.46
C ALA A 426 8.92 6.71 -20.28
N ARG A 427 8.13 5.80 -19.70
CA ARG A 427 7.21 6.12 -18.59
C ARG A 427 7.66 5.42 -17.32
N PHE A 428 8.27 6.17 -16.42
CA PHE A 428 8.74 5.71 -15.13
C PHE A 428 8.15 6.55 -14.00
N ALA A 429 7.70 5.87 -12.92
CA ALA A 429 7.38 6.54 -11.68
C ALA A 429 7.95 5.78 -10.48
N HIS A 430 8.54 6.54 -9.55
CA HIS A 430 9.00 6.05 -8.25
C HIS A 430 8.12 6.60 -7.14
N PHE A 431 7.72 5.75 -6.18
CA PHE A 431 6.94 6.11 -5.00
C PHE A 431 7.77 5.82 -3.75
N ASP A 432 8.03 6.87 -2.96
CA ASP A 432 8.73 6.78 -1.67
C ASP A 432 7.69 6.70 -0.55
N ILE A 433 7.22 5.49 -0.28
CA ILE A 433 6.11 5.23 0.64
C ILE A 433 6.61 5.02 2.08
N TYR A 434 5.72 5.22 3.06
CA TYR A 434 6.04 4.91 4.45
C TYR A 434 5.71 3.46 4.83
N GLY A 435 4.65 2.89 4.27
CA GLY A 435 4.21 1.52 4.53
C GLY A 435 3.69 1.27 5.95
N TRP A 436 3.44 2.32 6.76
CA TRP A 436 3.01 2.17 8.14
C TRP A 436 2.02 3.24 8.57
N GLN A 437 0.93 2.83 9.24
CA GLN A 437 -0.04 3.70 9.87
C GLN A 437 0.29 3.85 11.36
N PRO A 438 0.80 5.00 11.81
CA PRO A 438 1.25 5.16 13.19
C PRO A 438 0.09 5.27 14.18
N THR A 439 -1.03 5.84 13.77
CA THR A 439 -2.23 6.04 14.57
C THR A 439 -3.44 5.51 13.82
N ALA A 440 -4.33 4.79 14.52
CA ALA A 440 -5.52 4.25 13.90
C ALA A 440 -6.42 5.37 13.34
N ALA A 441 -6.94 5.15 12.13
CA ALA A 441 -7.90 5.98 11.44
C ALA A 441 -9.01 5.09 10.84
N PRO A 442 -10.15 5.64 10.42
CA PRO A 442 -11.21 4.85 9.78
C PRO A 442 -10.67 4.02 8.63
N ALA A 443 -11.00 2.72 8.59
CA ALA A 443 -10.49 1.73 7.63
C ALA A 443 -8.96 1.53 7.60
N ARG A 444 -8.22 2.21 8.44
CA ARG A 444 -6.75 2.15 8.53
C ARG A 444 -6.33 1.93 9.98
N PRO A 445 -6.33 0.69 10.49
CA PRO A 445 -5.81 0.40 11.82
C PRO A 445 -4.32 0.71 11.91
N LYS A 446 -3.82 0.93 13.13
CA LYS A 446 -2.38 1.05 13.38
C LYS A 446 -1.66 -0.21 12.88
N GLY A 447 -0.61 -0.04 12.09
CA GLY A 447 0.14 -1.17 11.52
C GLY A 447 0.53 -0.96 10.06
N GLY A 448 0.84 -2.05 9.38
CA GLY A 448 1.14 -2.06 7.95
C GLY A 448 0.00 -1.49 7.10
N VAL A 449 0.33 -0.71 6.09
CA VAL A 449 -0.63 -0.10 5.17
C VAL A 449 -0.02 0.01 3.78
N GLY A 450 -0.81 -0.27 2.74
CA GLY A 450 -0.48 0.06 1.36
C GLY A 450 -0.72 1.54 1.09
N GLN A 451 0.10 2.13 0.23
CA GLN A 451 -0.02 3.53 -0.20
C GLN A 451 0.20 3.61 -1.71
N GLY A 452 -0.69 4.28 -2.41
CA GLY A 452 -0.62 4.48 -3.86
C GLY A 452 -1.10 3.32 -4.73
N ALA A 453 -1.36 2.14 -4.16
CA ALA A 453 -1.80 0.97 -4.94
C ALA A 453 -3.18 1.17 -5.57
N ARG A 454 -4.13 1.75 -4.84
CA ARG A 454 -5.48 2.03 -5.36
C ARG A 454 -5.46 3.16 -6.38
N ALA A 455 -4.67 4.20 -6.13
CA ALA A 455 -4.48 5.30 -7.07
C ALA A 455 -3.89 4.80 -8.40
N LEU A 456 -2.88 3.93 -8.34
CA LEU A 456 -2.31 3.29 -9.53
C LEU A 456 -3.35 2.44 -10.26
N LEU A 457 -4.04 1.53 -9.56
CA LEU A 457 -5.09 0.68 -10.17
C LEU A 457 -6.16 1.52 -10.88
N GLU A 458 -6.56 2.63 -10.28
CA GLU A 458 -7.56 3.56 -10.84
C GLU A 458 -7.03 4.33 -12.05
N ALA A 459 -5.73 4.63 -12.08
CA ALA A 459 -5.10 5.37 -13.18
C ALA A 459 -4.77 4.49 -14.39
N LEU A 460 -4.58 3.16 -14.22
CA LEU A 460 -4.11 2.27 -15.28
C LEU A 460 -4.91 2.37 -16.59
N PRO A 461 -6.27 2.42 -16.60
CA PRO A 461 -7.02 2.52 -17.85
C PRO A 461 -6.68 3.78 -18.63
N GLU A 462 -6.59 4.93 -17.97
CA GLU A 462 -6.24 6.20 -18.60
C GLU A 462 -4.78 6.19 -19.08
N VAL A 463 -3.84 5.71 -18.25
CA VAL A 463 -2.41 5.75 -18.54
C VAL A 463 -2.03 4.76 -19.64
N LEU A 464 -2.63 3.58 -19.67
CA LEU A 464 -2.30 2.50 -20.61
C LEU A 464 -3.27 2.37 -21.79
N GLY A 465 -4.34 3.15 -21.81
CA GLY A 465 -5.35 3.09 -22.89
C GLY A 465 -6.14 1.78 -22.90
N LEU A 466 -6.59 1.32 -21.72
CA LEU A 466 -7.33 0.06 -21.53
C LEU A 466 -8.82 0.23 -21.69
#